data_848b416cf8f6928ffca68be4145ffffe
#
_entry.id   848b416cf8f6928ffca68be4145ffffe
#
_cell.length_a   1.000
_cell.length_b   1.000
_cell.length_c   1.000
_cell.angle_alpha   90.00
_cell.angle_beta   90.00
_cell.angle_gamma   90.00
#
_symmetry.space_group_name_H-M   'P 1'
#
loop_
_entity.id
_entity.type
_entity.pdbx_description
1 polymer ?
#
loop_
_entity_poly.entity_id
_entity_poly.type
_entity_poly.pdbx_seq_one_letter_code
_entity_poly.pdbx_strand_id
1 'polypeptide(L)'
;MKQRLIEAQHITEDILNAPKFYFNELKPSMLLDKLAAVYAITDSTTGEVLYVGRTKNIRQRLYNNHLMGPKTNARLKKYLVEDPNQPLITDMLAAKEYLKANCYAQYIPENDMVKRGQLEGLLSYMLNVRYIHEEH
;
A
#
# COMPACT_ATOMS: atom_id res chain seq x y z
N MET A 1 9.49 26.03 -6.57
CA MET A 1 8.66 25.63 -5.43
C MET A 1 7.19 25.48 -5.80
N LYS A 2 6.58 26.49 -6.39
CA LYS A 2 5.16 26.43 -6.75
C LYS A 2 4.81 25.26 -7.69
N GLN A 3 5.64 25.01 -8.70
CA GLN A 3 5.42 23.89 -9.62
C GLN A 3 5.52 22.53 -8.93
N ARG A 4 6.42 22.39 -7.96
CA ARG A 4 6.50 21.13 -7.19
C ARG A 4 5.29 20.90 -6.30
N LEU A 5 4.72 21.97 -5.75
CA LEU A 5 3.48 21.86 -4.99
C LEU A 5 2.30 21.42 -5.87
N ILE A 6 2.21 21.97 -7.08
CA ILE A 6 1.18 21.58 -8.05
C ILE A 6 1.38 20.13 -8.47
N GLU A 7 2.61 19.71 -8.76
CA GLU A 7 2.94 18.33 -9.10
C GLU A 7 2.56 17.38 -7.97
N ALA A 8 2.91 17.75 -6.73
CA ALA A 8 2.58 16.95 -5.54
C ALA A 8 1.07 16.75 -5.39
N GLN A 9 0.28 17.79 -5.64
CA GLN A 9 -1.17 17.70 -5.62
C GLN A 9 -1.70 16.76 -6.70
N HIS A 10 -1.19 16.89 -7.94
CA HIS A 10 -1.60 16.04 -9.05
C HIS A 10 -1.28 14.56 -8.80
N ILE A 11 -0.09 14.28 -8.27
CA ILE A 11 0.32 12.90 -7.94
C ILE A 11 -0.61 12.30 -6.89
N THR A 12 -0.94 13.08 -5.86
CA THR A 12 -1.85 12.65 -4.81
C THR A 12 -3.24 12.34 -5.37
N GLU A 13 -3.75 13.22 -6.23
CA GLU A 13 -5.03 12.99 -6.91
C GLU A 13 -4.98 11.76 -7.82
N ASP A 14 -3.87 11.59 -8.55
CA ASP A 14 -3.72 10.46 -9.47
C ASP A 14 -3.80 9.11 -8.76
N ILE A 15 -3.15 8.95 -7.62
CA ILE A 15 -3.21 7.68 -6.90
C ILE A 15 -4.61 7.46 -6.30
N LEU A 16 -5.25 8.50 -5.79
CA LEU A 16 -6.61 8.40 -5.23
C LEU A 16 -7.65 8.07 -6.31
N ASN A 17 -7.40 8.46 -7.55
CA ASN A 17 -8.29 8.18 -8.69
C ASN A 17 -7.88 6.95 -9.49
N ALA A 18 -6.78 6.28 -9.12
CA ALA A 18 -6.34 5.06 -9.79
C ALA A 18 -7.33 3.91 -9.55
N PRO A 19 -7.34 2.90 -10.43
CA PRO A 19 -8.19 1.73 -10.23
C PRO A 19 -7.94 1.07 -8.87
N LYS A 20 -9.02 0.62 -8.24
CA LYS A 20 -8.97 -0.07 -6.95
C LYS A 20 -8.91 -1.57 -7.15
N PHE A 21 -7.93 -2.21 -6.55
CA PHE A 21 -7.76 -3.66 -6.58
C PHE A 21 -8.11 -4.22 -5.19
N TYR A 22 -9.31 -4.75 -5.06
CA TYR A 22 -9.78 -5.34 -3.79
C TYR A 22 -9.08 -6.68 -3.55
N PHE A 23 -8.55 -6.87 -2.35
CA PHE A 23 -7.77 -8.08 -2.04
C PHE A 23 -8.60 -9.36 -2.11
N ASN A 24 -9.90 -9.29 -1.86
CA ASN A 24 -10.77 -10.46 -2.00
C ASN A 24 -10.93 -10.95 -3.45
N GLU A 25 -10.64 -10.08 -4.42
CA GLU A 25 -10.75 -10.39 -5.85
C GLU A 25 -9.39 -10.49 -6.54
N LEU A 26 -8.31 -10.16 -5.83
CA LEU A 26 -6.99 -10.00 -6.42
C LEU A 26 -6.43 -11.32 -6.94
N LYS A 27 -6.10 -11.33 -8.22
CA LYS A 27 -5.38 -12.42 -8.90
C LYS A 27 -4.08 -11.86 -9.47
N PRO A 28 -3.00 -12.66 -9.53
CA PRO A 28 -1.72 -12.16 -10.08
C PRO A 28 -1.84 -11.56 -11.48
N SER A 29 -2.70 -12.14 -12.33
CA SER A 29 -2.90 -11.69 -13.71
C SER A 29 -3.50 -10.28 -13.82
N MET A 30 -4.09 -9.75 -12.77
CA MET A 30 -4.64 -8.39 -12.75
C MET A 30 -3.57 -7.31 -12.65
N LEU A 31 -2.34 -7.69 -12.27
CA LEU A 31 -1.23 -6.77 -12.06
C LEU A 31 -0.11 -7.09 -13.05
N LEU A 32 0.54 -6.05 -13.56
CA LEU A 32 1.65 -6.21 -14.49
C LEU A 32 2.89 -6.70 -13.76
N ASP A 33 3.48 -7.79 -14.29
CA ASP A 33 4.74 -8.31 -13.79
C ASP A 33 5.88 -7.32 -14.07
N LYS A 34 6.78 -7.17 -13.11
CA LYS A 34 7.97 -6.29 -13.21
C LYS A 34 7.64 -4.80 -13.35
N LEU A 35 6.40 -4.38 -13.14
CA LEU A 35 6.06 -2.96 -13.16
C LEU A 35 6.47 -2.31 -11.84
N ALA A 36 7.36 -1.33 -11.93
CA ALA A 36 7.76 -0.53 -10.77
C ALA A 36 6.70 0.51 -10.47
N ALA A 37 6.38 0.70 -9.19
CA ALA A 37 5.28 1.56 -8.78
C ALA A 37 5.40 2.01 -7.34
N VAL A 38 4.65 3.07 -7.02
CA VAL A 38 4.31 3.46 -5.64
C VAL A 38 2.85 3.10 -5.42
N TYR A 39 2.51 2.56 -4.27
CA TYR A 39 1.17 2.04 -4.01
C TYR A 39 0.66 2.43 -2.63
N ALA A 40 -0.66 2.42 -2.49
CA ALA A 40 -1.34 2.66 -1.22
C ALA A 40 -2.36 1.55 -0.98
N ILE A 41 -2.47 1.13 0.28
CA ILE A 41 -3.47 0.15 0.72
C ILE A 41 -4.41 0.84 1.69
N THR A 42 -5.71 0.76 1.41
CA THR A 42 -6.75 1.51 2.11
C THR A 42 -7.80 0.56 2.67
N ASP A 43 -8.27 0.84 3.89
CA ASP A 43 -9.44 0.20 4.47
C ASP A 43 -10.68 0.84 3.87
N SER A 44 -11.46 0.06 3.11
CA SER A 44 -12.63 0.57 2.39
C SER A 44 -13.80 0.93 3.32
N THR A 45 -13.83 0.40 4.54
CA THR A 45 -14.91 0.67 5.49
C THR A 45 -14.72 2.01 6.20
N THR A 46 -13.48 2.43 6.41
CA THR A 46 -13.14 3.68 7.11
C THR A 46 -12.63 4.76 6.17
N GLY A 47 -12.14 4.39 5.00
CA GLY A 47 -11.43 5.30 4.10
C GLY A 47 -10.00 5.60 4.54
N GLU A 48 -9.52 4.99 5.62
CA GLU A 48 -8.19 5.23 6.14
C GLU A 48 -7.13 4.54 5.28
N VAL A 49 -6.09 5.28 4.88
CA VAL A 49 -4.93 4.70 4.20
C VAL A 49 -4.05 4.06 5.25
N LEU A 50 -3.89 2.74 5.15
CA LEU A 50 -3.13 1.97 6.13
C LEU A 50 -1.64 1.93 5.83
N TYR A 51 -1.29 1.86 4.56
CA TYR A 51 0.09 1.62 4.17
C TYR A 51 0.39 2.25 2.81
N VAL A 52 1.59 2.85 2.70
CA VAL A 52 2.14 3.34 1.44
C VAL A 52 3.50 2.70 1.27
N GLY A 53 3.77 2.17 0.08
CA GLY A 53 5.03 1.52 -0.21
C GLY A 53 5.50 1.75 -1.63
N ARG A 54 6.70 1.29 -1.92
CA ARG A 54 7.28 1.32 -3.26
C ARG A 54 7.81 -0.06 -3.61
N THR A 55 7.86 -0.36 -4.90
CA THR A 55 8.32 -1.66 -5.36
C THR A 55 8.84 -1.60 -6.79
N LYS A 56 9.73 -2.53 -7.13
CA LYS A 56 10.17 -2.77 -8.51
C LYS A 56 9.20 -3.67 -9.26
N ASN A 57 8.29 -4.34 -8.56
CA ASN A 57 7.35 -5.28 -9.16
C ASN A 57 6.04 -5.28 -8.37
N ILE A 58 5.03 -4.60 -8.92
CA ILE A 58 3.74 -4.42 -8.23
C ILE A 58 3.00 -5.74 -8.02
N ARG A 59 3.06 -6.67 -8.99
CA ARG A 59 2.43 -8.00 -8.87
C ARG A 59 3.01 -8.77 -7.68
N GLN A 60 4.33 -8.85 -7.61
CA GLN A 60 5.01 -9.55 -6.53
C GLN A 60 4.71 -8.90 -5.18
N ARG A 61 4.75 -7.57 -5.11
CA ARG A 61 4.54 -6.85 -3.84
C ARG A 61 3.13 -7.01 -3.30
N LEU A 62 2.12 -6.76 -4.12
CA LEU A 62 0.74 -6.80 -3.65
C LEU A 62 0.23 -8.23 -3.47
N TYR A 63 0.45 -9.11 -4.44
CA TYR A 63 -0.07 -10.47 -4.35
C TYR A 63 0.81 -11.39 -3.52
N ASN A 64 2.09 -11.52 -3.89
CA ASN A 64 2.97 -12.51 -3.26
C ASN A 64 3.44 -12.07 -1.88
N ASN A 65 3.69 -10.78 -1.66
CA ASN A 65 4.19 -10.30 -0.38
C ASN A 65 3.07 -9.88 0.56
N HIS A 66 2.26 -8.85 0.20
CA HIS A 66 1.24 -8.35 1.13
C HIS A 66 0.11 -9.34 1.38
N LEU A 67 -0.45 -9.94 0.35
CA LEU A 67 -1.58 -10.85 0.53
C LEU A 67 -1.15 -12.24 0.97
N MET A 68 -0.21 -12.86 0.25
CA MET A 68 0.12 -14.28 0.43
C MET A 68 1.39 -14.51 1.25
N GLY A 69 2.17 -13.45 1.51
CA GLY A 69 3.49 -13.60 2.12
C GLY A 69 3.47 -13.82 3.62
N PRO A 70 4.54 -14.44 4.15
CA PRO A 70 4.74 -14.59 5.59
C PRO A 70 5.11 -13.24 6.23
N LYS A 71 5.16 -13.22 7.57
CA LYS A 71 5.46 -12.02 8.37
C LYS A 71 6.69 -11.25 7.90
N THR A 72 7.73 -11.95 7.44
CA THR A 72 8.97 -11.33 6.96
C THR A 72 8.81 -10.54 5.68
N ASN A 73 7.81 -10.89 4.84
CA ASN A 73 7.56 -10.27 3.53
C ASN A 73 6.26 -9.49 3.48
N ALA A 74 5.54 -9.41 4.58
CA ALA A 74 4.21 -8.81 4.64
C ALA A 74 4.15 -7.81 5.80
N ARG A 75 4.87 -6.70 5.63
CA ARG A 75 5.02 -5.70 6.68
C ARG A 75 3.69 -5.16 7.19
N LEU A 76 2.73 -4.90 6.30
CA LEU A 76 1.41 -4.44 6.72
C LEU A 76 0.70 -5.44 7.62
N LYS A 77 0.75 -6.74 7.29
CA LYS A 77 0.13 -7.77 8.14
C LYS A 77 0.80 -7.82 9.52
N LYS A 78 2.12 -7.63 9.56
CA LYS A 78 2.85 -7.54 10.83
C LYS A 78 2.34 -6.37 11.68
N TYR A 79 2.18 -5.19 11.07
CA TYR A 79 1.66 -4.02 11.80
C TYR A 79 0.24 -4.25 12.31
N LEU A 80 -0.61 -4.88 11.51
CA LEU A 80 -1.98 -5.20 11.91
C LEU A 80 -2.00 -6.13 13.12
N VAL A 81 -1.17 -7.17 13.11
CA VAL A 81 -1.09 -8.13 14.23
C VAL A 81 -0.58 -7.46 15.52
N GLU A 82 0.35 -6.52 15.39
CA GLU A 82 0.97 -5.84 16.54
C GLU A 82 0.18 -4.62 17.03
N ASP A 83 -0.85 -4.19 16.31
CA ASP A 83 -1.63 -3.00 16.66
C ASP A 83 -2.59 -3.29 17.81
N PRO A 84 -2.43 -2.64 18.98
CA PRO A 84 -3.34 -2.84 20.12
C PRO A 84 -4.76 -2.36 19.85
N ASN A 85 -4.96 -1.50 18.83
CA ASN A 85 -6.27 -1.03 18.42
C ASN A 85 -6.98 -1.99 17.46
N GLN A 86 -6.34 -3.12 17.12
CA GLN A 86 -6.89 -4.19 16.30
C GLN A 86 -6.87 -5.51 17.07
N PRO A 87 -7.65 -5.62 18.17
CA PRO A 87 -7.56 -6.76 19.07
C PRO A 87 -8.04 -8.08 18.45
N LEU A 88 -8.82 -8.02 17.37
CA LEU A 88 -9.31 -9.22 16.68
C LEU A 88 -8.31 -9.76 15.66
N ILE A 89 -7.27 -9.00 15.32
CA ILE A 89 -6.22 -9.45 14.39
C ILE A 89 -5.07 -10.01 15.22
N THR A 90 -5.18 -11.29 15.59
CA THR A 90 -4.26 -11.91 16.53
C THR A 90 -3.11 -12.66 15.86
N ASP A 91 -3.23 -12.99 14.57
CA ASP A 91 -2.20 -13.73 13.84
C ASP A 91 -2.21 -13.35 12.35
N MET A 92 -1.28 -13.94 11.58
CA MET A 92 -1.13 -13.64 10.17
C MET A 92 -2.31 -14.08 9.32
N LEU A 93 -3.01 -15.15 9.71
CA LEU A 93 -4.21 -15.58 9.03
C LEU A 93 -5.34 -14.57 9.21
N ALA A 94 -5.54 -14.08 10.43
CA ALA A 94 -6.53 -13.04 10.71
C ALA A 94 -6.20 -11.75 9.97
N ALA A 95 -4.92 -11.38 9.87
CA ALA A 95 -4.48 -10.22 9.09
C ALA A 95 -4.80 -10.38 7.60
N LYS A 96 -4.54 -11.56 7.04
CA LYS A 96 -4.89 -11.87 5.65
C LYS A 96 -6.39 -11.76 5.41
N GLU A 97 -7.20 -12.31 6.30
CA GLU A 97 -8.65 -12.25 6.20
C GLU A 97 -9.15 -10.80 6.31
N TYR A 98 -8.51 -9.99 7.16
CA TYR A 98 -8.83 -8.55 7.26
C TYR A 98 -8.53 -7.82 5.95
N LEU A 99 -7.37 -8.06 5.33
CA LEU A 99 -7.05 -7.45 4.03
C LEU A 99 -8.09 -7.84 2.99
N LYS A 100 -8.45 -9.11 2.92
CA LYS A 100 -9.43 -9.60 1.94
C LYS A 100 -10.81 -9.01 2.19
N ALA A 101 -11.23 -8.92 3.44
CA ALA A 101 -12.58 -8.44 3.77
C ALA A 101 -12.73 -6.92 3.63
N ASN A 102 -11.67 -6.15 3.87
CA ASN A 102 -11.81 -4.71 4.08
C ASN A 102 -10.94 -3.82 3.18
N CYS A 103 -9.91 -4.36 2.52
CA CYS A 103 -8.89 -3.51 1.93
C CYS A 103 -8.81 -3.59 0.41
N TYR A 104 -8.36 -2.48 -0.18
CA TYR A 104 -7.99 -2.42 -1.59
C TYR A 104 -6.65 -1.71 -1.75
N ALA A 105 -6.00 -1.96 -2.88
CA ALA A 105 -4.75 -1.29 -3.26
C ALA A 105 -4.96 -0.43 -4.49
N GLN A 106 -4.21 0.67 -4.55
CA GLN A 106 -4.11 1.55 -5.72
C GLN A 106 -2.63 1.82 -5.96
N TYR A 107 -2.23 2.03 -7.20
CA TYR A 107 -0.83 2.33 -7.50
C TYR A 107 -0.69 3.28 -8.67
N ILE A 108 0.47 3.94 -8.73
CA ILE A 108 0.93 4.71 -9.88
C ILE A 108 2.28 4.17 -10.32
N PRO A 109 2.48 3.91 -11.63
CA PRO A 109 3.79 3.46 -12.13
C PRO A 109 4.85 4.54 -11.97
N GLU A 110 6.06 4.13 -11.60
CA GLU A 110 7.23 5.01 -11.56
C GLU A 110 8.50 4.19 -11.73
N ASN A 111 9.20 4.37 -12.82
CA ASN A 111 10.41 3.61 -13.13
C ASN A 111 11.66 4.13 -12.45
N ASP A 112 11.71 5.42 -12.12
CA ASP A 112 12.88 6.02 -11.49
C ASP A 112 12.91 5.69 -9.99
N MET A 113 13.99 5.02 -9.57
CA MET A 113 14.16 4.59 -8.19
C MET A 113 14.16 5.77 -7.20
N VAL A 114 14.84 6.87 -7.54
CA VAL A 114 14.91 8.04 -6.68
C VAL A 114 13.53 8.66 -6.53
N LYS A 115 12.83 8.83 -7.64
CA LYS A 115 11.49 9.41 -7.62
C LYS A 115 10.50 8.51 -6.89
N ARG A 116 10.60 7.18 -7.02
CA ARG A 116 9.75 6.27 -6.22
C ARG A 116 9.91 6.52 -4.73
N GLY A 117 11.15 6.69 -4.27
CA GLY A 117 11.41 6.99 -2.86
C GLY A 117 10.83 8.32 -2.42
N GLN A 118 10.94 9.35 -3.27
CA GLN A 118 10.36 10.66 -2.99
C GLN A 118 8.84 10.59 -2.94
N LEU A 119 8.21 9.86 -3.86
CA LEU A 119 6.75 9.72 -3.91
C LEU A 119 6.22 8.91 -2.74
N GLU A 120 6.93 7.89 -2.30
CA GLU A 120 6.54 7.15 -1.09
C GLU A 120 6.46 8.08 0.12
N GLY A 121 7.47 8.91 0.33
CA GLY A 121 7.48 9.89 1.41
C GLY A 121 6.36 10.93 1.28
N LEU A 122 6.20 11.47 0.08
CA LEU A 122 5.16 12.45 -0.20
C LEU A 122 3.76 11.89 0.08
N LEU A 123 3.47 10.72 -0.46
CA LEU A 123 2.14 10.12 -0.32
C LEU A 123 1.86 9.65 1.11
N SER A 124 2.89 9.19 1.82
CA SER A 124 2.74 8.84 3.23
C SER A 124 2.26 10.03 4.06
N TYR A 125 2.80 11.21 3.80
CA TYR A 125 2.36 12.42 4.46
C TYR A 125 0.99 12.91 3.98
N MET A 126 0.82 13.01 2.67
CA MET A 126 -0.40 13.56 2.05
C MET A 126 -1.63 12.72 2.36
N LEU A 127 -1.49 11.39 2.43
CA LEU A 127 -2.59 10.46 2.69
C LEU A 127 -2.75 10.14 4.17
N ASN A 128 -1.92 10.73 5.03
CA ASN A 128 -1.97 10.52 6.48
C ASN A 128 -1.96 9.03 6.84
N VAL A 129 -0.96 8.32 6.33
CA VAL A 129 -0.88 6.87 6.48
C VAL A 129 -0.81 6.43 7.95
N ARG A 130 -1.55 5.36 8.28
CA ARG A 130 -1.60 4.85 9.66
C ARG A 130 -0.30 4.16 10.08
N TYR A 131 0.17 3.22 9.28
CA TYR A 131 1.35 2.43 9.62
C TYR A 131 2.57 2.93 8.86
N ILE A 132 3.52 3.47 9.59
CA ILE A 132 4.77 3.96 9.04
C ILE A 132 5.93 3.13 9.61
N HIS A 133 7.00 2.99 8.81
CA HIS A 133 8.18 2.27 9.23
C HIS A 133 8.81 2.96 10.43
N GLU A 134 9.05 2.22 11.50
CA GLU A 134 9.62 2.78 12.73
C GLU A 134 11.05 3.26 12.53
N GLU A 135 11.39 4.30 13.25
CA GLU A 135 12.75 4.83 13.35
C GLU A 135 13.61 3.89 14.18
N HIS A 136 14.86 3.74 13.78
CA HIS A 136 15.84 2.95 14.52
C HIS A 136 16.89 3.82 15.17
#